data_50cdd62fa555dfcec4966ebdd7121947
#
_entry.id   50cdd62fa555dfcec4966ebdd7121947
#
_cell.length_a   1.000
_cell.length_b   1.000
_cell.length_c   1.000
_cell.angle_alpha   90.00
_cell.angle_beta   90.00
_cell.angle_gamma   90.00
#
_symmetry.space_group_name_H-M   'P 1'
#
loop_
_entity.id
_entity.type
_entity.pdbx_description
1 polymer ?
#
loop_
_entity_poly.entity_id
_entity_poly.type
_entity_poly.pdbx_seq_one_letter_code
_entity_poly.pdbx_strand_id
1 'polypeptide(L)'
;MSNGDQHAQPQDIWRETVNEGERRLTREPRGLAATGLVGGLDVMLGLTAVIVLTGAVATITNPELAHVVGSLAFGIALVFVVIGRSELFTENFLVPVGAVYSGRGSRTALARMWSLTLLSNLVGLAIVAAILSIDGVVPQGALDAAGELAKTIEDRNLAAALGSAVIAGLVMTLFTWVALAVGSDGARIALALLIGFLLLGPSLNHAVVSFGEMLIAAFSGTTDMGVAEIAFKEVTAIVGNLAGGLGFVTATRVVQVRGESG
;
A
#
# COMPACT_ATOMS: atom_id res chain seq x y z
N MET A 1 34.37 14.93 -17.95
CA MET A 1 33.97 13.56 -18.27
C MET A 1 32.76 13.28 -17.38
N SER A 2 31.57 13.27 -17.96
CA SER A 2 30.31 13.08 -17.27
C SER A 2 30.29 11.66 -16.71
N ASN A 3 30.07 11.51 -15.39
CA ASN A 3 29.58 10.26 -14.83
C ASN A 3 28.20 10.03 -15.45
N GLY A 4 28.18 9.31 -16.58
CA GLY A 4 26.97 8.88 -17.23
C GLY A 4 26.14 8.06 -16.24
N ASP A 5 24.84 8.18 -16.33
CA ASP A 5 23.81 7.46 -15.58
C ASP A 5 24.13 5.97 -15.48
N GLN A 6 24.92 5.58 -14.48
CA GLN A 6 25.06 4.17 -14.14
C GLN A 6 23.77 3.80 -13.40
N HIS A 7 22.87 3.14 -14.10
CA HIS A 7 21.72 2.50 -13.46
C HIS A 7 22.21 1.58 -12.35
N ALA A 8 21.59 1.68 -11.17
CA ALA A 8 21.94 0.86 -10.02
C ALA A 8 21.84 -0.63 -10.40
N GLN A 9 22.93 -1.38 -10.21
CA GLN A 9 22.95 -2.82 -10.46
C GLN A 9 22.09 -3.54 -9.41
N PRO A 10 21.51 -4.70 -9.71
CA PRO A 10 20.69 -5.45 -8.76
C PRO A 10 21.36 -5.69 -7.41
N GLN A 11 22.69 -5.90 -7.39
CA GLN A 11 23.47 -6.08 -6.16
C GLN A 11 23.54 -4.80 -5.32
N ASP A 12 23.58 -3.62 -5.95
CA ASP A 12 23.61 -2.34 -5.24
C ASP A 12 22.23 -2.06 -4.61
N ILE A 13 21.15 -2.33 -5.35
CA ILE A 13 19.78 -2.22 -4.83
C ILE A 13 19.58 -3.20 -3.67
N TRP A 14 20.07 -4.43 -3.78
CA TRP A 14 19.98 -5.42 -2.71
C TRP A 14 20.74 -5.00 -1.46
N ARG A 15 21.94 -4.46 -1.61
CA ARG A 15 22.74 -3.95 -0.49
C ARG A 15 21.99 -2.83 0.25
N GLU A 16 21.38 -1.91 -0.50
CA GLU A 16 20.56 -0.85 0.09
C GLU A 16 19.31 -1.43 0.77
N THR A 17 18.65 -2.42 0.14
CA THR A 17 17.53 -3.17 0.73
C THR A 17 17.90 -3.75 2.09
N VAL A 18 19.06 -4.41 2.20
CA VAL A 18 19.52 -5.02 3.45
C VAL A 18 19.86 -3.97 4.52
N ASN A 19 20.56 -2.90 4.13
CA ASN A 19 20.92 -1.80 5.04
C ASN A 19 19.68 -1.11 5.61
N GLU A 20 18.74 -0.76 4.74
CA GLU A 20 17.48 -0.15 5.17
C GLU A 20 16.64 -1.09 6.04
N GLY A 21 16.64 -2.40 5.71
CA GLY A 21 15.95 -3.42 6.49
C GLY A 21 16.48 -3.55 7.92
N GLU A 22 17.81 -3.58 8.08
CA GLU A 22 18.43 -3.58 9.41
C GLU A 22 18.06 -2.32 10.19
N ARG A 23 18.11 -1.15 9.56
CA ARG A 23 17.72 0.12 10.17
C ARG A 23 16.26 0.10 10.64
N ARG A 24 15.33 -0.45 9.84
CA ARG A 24 13.91 -0.56 10.21
C ARG A 24 13.69 -1.55 11.35
N LEU A 25 14.33 -2.73 11.31
CA LEU A 25 14.19 -3.77 12.33
C LEU A 25 14.72 -3.36 13.71
N THR A 26 15.68 -2.43 13.76
CA THR A 26 16.30 -1.93 15.01
C THR A 26 15.56 -0.74 15.61
N ARG A 27 14.53 -0.19 14.95
CA ARG A 27 13.73 0.91 15.50
C ARG A 27 13.02 0.52 16.79
N GLU A 28 12.89 1.48 17.68
CA GLU A 28 12.07 1.34 18.87
C GLU A 28 10.58 1.16 18.53
N PRO A 29 9.81 0.41 19.35
CA PRO A 29 8.39 0.16 19.10
C PRO A 29 7.55 1.44 18.91
N ARG A 30 7.85 2.48 19.70
CA ARG A 30 7.15 3.79 19.58
C ARG A 30 7.39 4.45 18.22
N GLY A 31 8.62 4.37 17.73
CA GLY A 31 8.97 4.91 16.40
C GLY A 31 8.28 4.12 15.28
N LEU A 32 8.24 2.78 15.36
CA LEU A 32 7.52 1.93 14.42
C LEU A 32 6.01 2.24 14.41
N ALA A 33 5.41 2.37 15.59
CA ALA A 33 3.99 2.68 15.70
C ALA A 33 3.66 4.07 15.15
N ALA A 34 4.46 5.09 15.44
CA ALA A 34 4.27 6.44 14.93
C ALA A 34 4.40 6.48 13.39
N THR A 35 5.43 5.84 12.83
CA THR A 35 5.65 5.80 11.38
C THR A 35 4.52 5.04 10.66
N GLY A 36 4.04 3.93 11.25
CA GLY A 36 2.89 3.19 10.71
C GLY A 36 1.59 3.98 10.82
N LEU A 37 1.36 4.69 11.93
CA LEU A 37 0.17 5.57 12.08
C LEU A 37 0.13 6.63 10.97
N VAL A 38 1.25 7.31 10.74
CA VAL A 38 1.36 8.31 9.66
C VAL A 38 1.11 7.65 8.30
N GLY A 39 1.63 6.43 8.06
CA GLY A 39 1.36 5.71 6.81
C GLY A 39 -0.14 5.44 6.58
N GLY A 40 -0.88 5.09 7.63
CA GLY A 40 -2.34 4.96 7.55
C GLY A 40 -3.05 6.29 7.24
N LEU A 41 -2.61 7.40 7.88
CA LEU A 41 -3.12 8.75 7.57
C LEU A 41 -2.84 9.13 6.12
N ASP A 42 -1.63 8.90 5.61
CA ASP A 42 -1.21 9.21 4.24
C ASP A 42 -2.08 8.46 3.20
N VAL A 43 -2.35 7.18 3.44
CA VAL A 43 -3.24 6.38 2.57
C VAL A 43 -4.65 6.96 2.55
N MET A 44 -5.18 7.36 3.69
CA MET A 44 -6.53 7.94 3.75
C MET A 44 -6.63 9.30 3.07
N LEU A 45 -5.59 10.12 3.09
CA LEU A 45 -5.55 11.38 2.32
C LEU A 45 -5.61 11.09 0.81
N GLY A 46 -4.90 10.07 0.33
CA GLY A 46 -5.01 9.63 -1.05
C GLY A 46 -6.41 9.08 -1.39
N LEU A 47 -6.97 8.23 -0.53
CA LEU A 47 -8.34 7.73 -0.70
C LEU A 47 -9.37 8.86 -0.67
N THR A 48 -9.18 9.88 0.17
CA THR A 48 -10.03 11.08 0.18
C THR A 48 -10.03 11.75 -1.20
N ALA A 49 -8.86 11.93 -1.81
CA ALA A 49 -8.76 12.50 -3.14
C ALA A 49 -9.46 11.61 -4.19
N VAL A 50 -9.32 10.29 -4.08
CA VAL A 50 -9.98 9.32 -4.98
C VAL A 50 -11.50 9.44 -4.89
N ILE A 51 -12.09 9.35 -3.69
CA ILE A 51 -13.54 9.35 -3.54
C ILE A 51 -14.16 10.71 -3.92
N VAL A 52 -13.48 11.82 -3.58
CA VAL A 52 -13.95 13.16 -3.97
C VAL A 52 -13.93 13.33 -5.49
N LEU A 53 -12.84 12.92 -6.14
CA LEU A 53 -12.73 13.03 -7.59
C LEU A 53 -13.69 12.06 -8.30
N THR A 54 -13.81 10.81 -7.84
CA THR A 54 -14.76 9.83 -8.38
C THR A 54 -16.19 10.35 -8.26
N GLY A 55 -16.60 10.82 -7.08
CA GLY A 55 -17.95 11.35 -6.85
C GLY A 55 -18.26 12.57 -7.70
N ALA A 56 -17.32 13.50 -7.87
CA ALA A 56 -17.49 14.66 -8.73
C ALA A 56 -17.62 14.27 -10.20
N VAL A 57 -16.77 13.38 -10.70
CA VAL A 57 -16.77 12.94 -12.12
C VAL A 57 -17.99 12.07 -12.43
N ALA A 58 -18.50 11.28 -11.49
CA ALA A 58 -19.68 10.46 -11.66
C ALA A 58 -20.96 11.27 -11.97
N THR A 59 -20.97 12.57 -11.65
CA THR A 59 -22.10 13.46 -12.00
C THR A 59 -22.19 13.79 -13.48
N ILE A 60 -21.10 13.58 -14.24
CA ILE A 60 -20.97 14.00 -15.66
C ILE A 60 -20.58 12.87 -16.59
N THR A 61 -20.36 11.66 -16.07
CA THR A 61 -19.95 10.50 -16.87
C THR A 61 -20.46 9.18 -16.25
N ASN A 62 -20.10 8.04 -16.87
CA ASN A 62 -20.44 6.72 -16.33
C ASN A 62 -19.55 6.35 -15.15
N PRO A 63 -19.99 5.41 -14.28
CA PRO A 63 -19.26 5.01 -13.09
C PRO A 63 -17.85 4.46 -13.38
N GLU A 64 -17.68 3.71 -14.47
CA GLU A 64 -16.39 3.10 -14.83
C GLU A 64 -15.35 4.18 -15.15
N LEU A 65 -15.71 5.19 -15.92
CA LEU A 65 -14.80 6.31 -16.26
C LEU A 65 -14.53 7.17 -15.01
N ALA A 66 -15.55 7.39 -14.17
CA ALA A 66 -15.38 8.12 -12.91
C ALA A 66 -14.38 7.40 -11.99
N HIS A 67 -14.48 6.06 -11.87
CA HIS A 67 -13.52 5.25 -11.12
C HIS A 67 -12.09 5.36 -11.68
N VAL A 68 -11.91 5.23 -12.99
CA VAL A 68 -10.58 5.34 -13.62
C VAL A 68 -9.97 6.73 -13.37
N VAL A 69 -10.75 7.80 -13.53
CA VAL A 69 -10.27 9.17 -13.28
C VAL A 69 -9.95 9.39 -11.80
N GLY A 70 -10.81 8.93 -10.90
CA GLY A 70 -10.57 9.02 -9.45
C GLY A 70 -9.30 8.25 -9.04
N SER A 71 -9.08 7.08 -9.61
CA SER A 71 -7.92 6.24 -9.31
C SER A 71 -6.57 6.91 -9.60
N LEU A 72 -6.52 7.87 -10.54
CA LEU A 72 -5.32 8.66 -10.82
C LEU A 72 -4.87 9.49 -9.60
N ALA A 73 -5.80 9.85 -8.71
CA ALA A 73 -5.48 10.62 -7.51
C ALA A 73 -4.79 9.79 -6.41
N PHE A 74 -4.90 8.46 -6.43
CA PHE A 74 -4.34 7.64 -5.37
C PHE A 74 -2.81 7.74 -5.24
N GLY A 75 -2.13 8.07 -6.31
CA GLY A 75 -0.68 8.30 -6.26
C GLY A 75 -0.25 9.34 -5.22
N ILE A 76 -1.14 10.27 -4.83
CA ILE A 76 -0.91 11.24 -3.75
C ILE A 76 -0.55 10.53 -2.44
N ALA A 77 -1.25 9.44 -2.10
CA ALA A 77 -0.93 8.62 -0.92
C ALA A 77 0.51 8.12 -0.94
N LEU A 78 0.91 7.50 -2.07
CA LEU A 78 2.25 6.92 -2.20
C LEU A 78 3.35 7.98 -2.26
N VAL A 79 3.05 9.19 -2.77
CA VAL A 79 3.98 10.33 -2.69
C VAL A 79 4.23 10.71 -1.23
N PHE A 80 3.18 10.84 -0.41
CA PHE A 80 3.34 11.13 1.02
C PHE A 80 4.12 10.03 1.73
N VAL A 81 3.80 8.77 1.47
CA VAL A 81 4.51 7.63 2.06
C VAL A 81 6.01 7.65 1.73
N VAL A 82 6.37 7.79 0.45
CA VAL A 82 7.77 7.68 0.01
C VAL A 82 8.59 8.92 0.35
N ILE A 83 8.04 10.11 0.11
CA ILE A 83 8.75 11.38 0.39
C ILE A 83 8.66 11.73 1.87
N GLY A 84 7.51 11.50 2.50
CA GLY A 84 7.28 11.70 3.93
C GLY A 84 7.95 10.64 4.82
N ARG A 85 8.43 9.52 4.22
CA ARG A 85 9.11 8.42 4.92
C ARG A 85 8.27 7.78 6.02
N SER A 86 6.96 7.73 5.83
CA SER A 86 6.06 6.87 6.60
C SER A 86 6.19 5.41 6.14
N GLU A 87 5.52 4.48 6.78
CA GLU A 87 5.65 3.06 6.46
C GLU A 87 4.29 2.38 6.35
N LEU A 88 4.13 1.60 5.27
CA LEU A 88 3.02 0.68 5.11
C LEU A 88 3.47 -0.75 5.40
N PHE A 89 2.58 -1.54 5.97
CA PHE A 89 2.81 -2.97 6.19
C PHE A 89 3.25 -3.68 4.91
N THR A 90 2.62 -3.36 3.78
CA THR A 90 2.86 -3.99 2.48
C THR A 90 4.19 -3.59 1.81
N GLU A 91 4.82 -2.49 2.21
CA GLU A 91 6.18 -2.15 1.78
C GLU A 91 7.26 -2.96 2.50
N ASN A 92 6.89 -3.60 3.62
CA ASN A 92 7.82 -4.34 4.47
C ASN A 92 7.96 -5.83 4.09
N PHE A 93 7.59 -6.21 2.86
CA PHE A 93 7.77 -7.57 2.36
C PHE A 93 9.13 -7.80 1.68
N LEU A 94 9.83 -6.74 1.29
CA LEU A 94 11.17 -6.83 0.72
C LEU A 94 12.27 -6.43 1.72
N VAL A 95 12.21 -5.21 2.19
CA VAL A 95 13.31 -4.54 2.90
C VAL A 95 13.70 -5.26 4.19
N PRO A 96 12.82 -5.43 5.21
CA PRO A 96 13.18 -6.13 6.43
C PRO A 96 13.37 -7.64 6.23
N VAL A 97 12.69 -8.23 5.24
CA VAL A 97 12.87 -9.65 4.90
C VAL A 97 14.26 -9.89 4.31
N GLY A 98 14.73 -9.00 3.43
CA GLY A 98 16.09 -9.03 2.89
C GLY A 98 17.16 -8.96 3.98
N ALA A 99 16.97 -8.11 5.01
CA ALA A 99 17.88 -8.03 6.16
C ALA A 99 17.90 -9.33 6.98
N VAL A 100 16.71 -9.89 7.30
CA VAL A 100 16.62 -11.19 8.02
C VAL A 100 17.26 -12.31 7.21
N TYR A 101 16.98 -12.37 5.90
CA TYR A 101 17.57 -13.36 5.00
C TYR A 101 19.09 -13.27 4.94
N SER A 102 19.64 -12.06 4.98
CA SER A 102 21.09 -11.79 4.96
C SER A 102 21.75 -11.90 6.35
N GLY A 103 21.03 -12.37 7.38
CA GLY A 103 21.56 -12.53 8.73
C GLY A 103 21.69 -11.23 9.54
N ARG A 104 21.13 -10.11 9.05
CA ARG A 104 21.19 -8.78 9.68
C ARG A 104 19.90 -8.40 10.42
N GLY A 105 19.14 -9.39 10.85
CA GLY A 105 17.91 -9.22 11.62
C GLY A 105 17.37 -10.54 12.13
N SER A 106 16.41 -10.48 13.06
CA SER A 106 15.76 -11.65 13.60
C SER A 106 14.30 -11.78 13.12
N ARG A 107 13.79 -13.01 13.06
CA ARG A 107 12.38 -13.28 12.75
C ARG A 107 11.43 -12.64 13.78
N THR A 108 11.84 -12.57 15.05
CA THR A 108 11.07 -11.91 16.11
C THR A 108 10.98 -10.40 15.87
N ALA A 109 12.08 -9.74 15.47
CA ALA A 109 12.07 -8.32 15.12
C ALA A 109 11.18 -8.07 13.90
N LEU A 110 11.22 -8.94 12.87
CA LEU A 110 10.34 -8.88 11.70
C LEU A 110 8.86 -9.00 12.08
N ALA A 111 8.50 -10.01 12.88
CA ALA A 111 7.13 -10.21 13.32
C ALA A 111 6.62 -9.01 14.14
N ARG A 112 7.44 -8.50 15.07
CA ARG A 112 7.14 -7.28 15.84
C ARG A 112 6.88 -6.09 14.92
N MET A 113 7.77 -5.86 13.94
CA MET A 113 7.67 -4.76 13.01
C MET A 113 6.39 -4.87 12.17
N TRP A 114 6.12 -6.03 11.57
CA TRP A 114 4.92 -6.26 10.78
C TRP A 114 3.64 -6.01 11.58
N SER A 115 3.57 -6.56 12.81
CA SER A 115 2.39 -6.40 13.67
C SER A 115 2.17 -4.94 14.06
N LEU A 116 3.22 -4.23 14.50
CA LEU A 116 3.11 -2.83 14.89
C LEU A 116 2.75 -1.94 13.70
N THR A 117 3.40 -2.13 12.55
CA THR A 117 3.12 -1.32 11.36
C THR A 117 1.70 -1.56 10.87
N LEU A 118 1.26 -2.83 10.74
CA LEU A 118 -0.11 -3.14 10.33
C LEU A 118 -1.12 -2.51 11.27
N LEU A 119 -1.05 -2.80 12.57
CA LEU A 119 -2.02 -2.29 13.55
C LEU A 119 -2.05 -0.75 13.56
N SER A 120 -0.90 -0.10 13.45
CA SER A 120 -0.82 1.36 13.41
C SER A 120 -1.38 1.93 12.10
N ASN A 121 -1.15 1.27 10.95
CA ASN A 121 -1.80 1.65 9.69
C ASN A 121 -3.33 1.59 9.86
N LEU A 122 -3.88 0.46 10.37
CA LEU A 122 -5.33 0.30 10.55
C LEU A 122 -5.92 1.37 11.48
N VAL A 123 -5.21 1.74 12.56
CA VAL A 123 -5.64 2.83 13.46
C VAL A 123 -5.65 4.17 12.73
N GLY A 124 -4.60 4.49 11.96
CA GLY A 124 -4.55 5.73 11.17
C GLY A 124 -5.70 5.83 10.16
N LEU A 125 -5.99 4.72 9.47
CA LEU A 125 -7.13 4.62 8.55
C LEU A 125 -8.46 4.87 9.28
N ALA A 126 -8.67 4.22 10.43
CA ALA A 126 -9.91 4.34 11.19
C ALA A 126 -10.17 5.76 11.69
N ILE A 127 -9.13 6.47 12.14
CA ILE A 127 -9.24 7.87 12.58
C ILE A 127 -9.75 8.76 11.45
N VAL A 128 -9.14 8.69 10.27
CA VAL A 128 -9.54 9.56 9.15
C VAL A 128 -10.88 9.11 8.57
N ALA A 129 -11.15 7.80 8.46
CA ALA A 129 -12.45 7.29 8.03
C ALA A 129 -13.59 7.83 8.91
N ALA A 130 -13.41 7.81 10.24
CA ALA A 130 -14.38 8.38 11.17
C ALA A 130 -14.59 9.89 10.96
N ILE A 131 -13.51 10.65 10.67
CA ILE A 131 -13.62 12.08 10.39
C ILE A 131 -14.35 12.33 9.07
N LEU A 132 -14.03 11.58 8.01
CA LEU A 132 -14.65 11.73 6.69
C LEU A 132 -16.16 11.42 6.71
N SER A 133 -16.58 10.54 7.63
CA SER A 133 -17.99 10.14 7.79
C SER A 133 -18.83 11.14 8.59
N ILE A 134 -18.23 12.23 9.11
CA ILE A 134 -18.98 13.32 9.74
C ILE A 134 -19.68 14.13 8.64
N ASP A 135 -20.98 14.38 8.85
CA ASP A 135 -21.78 15.15 7.90
C ASP A 135 -21.15 16.51 7.55
N GLY A 136 -21.05 16.79 6.26
CA GLY A 136 -20.49 18.04 5.73
C GLY A 136 -18.97 18.10 5.64
N VAL A 137 -18.22 17.08 6.09
CA VAL A 137 -16.74 17.05 5.92
C VAL A 137 -16.34 16.82 4.47
N VAL A 138 -17.03 15.90 3.78
CA VAL A 138 -16.88 15.69 2.33
C VAL A 138 -18.25 15.72 1.66
N PRO A 139 -18.32 15.97 0.33
CA PRO A 139 -19.57 15.88 -0.40
C PRO A 139 -20.20 14.49 -0.32
N GLN A 140 -21.54 14.37 -0.28
CA GLN A 140 -22.23 13.08 -0.25
C GLN A 140 -21.81 12.17 -1.41
N GLY A 141 -21.64 12.69 -2.62
CA GLY A 141 -21.17 11.91 -3.77
C GLY A 141 -19.79 11.27 -3.57
N ALA A 142 -18.96 11.80 -2.68
CA ALA A 142 -17.70 11.15 -2.29
C ALA A 142 -17.95 9.92 -1.39
N LEU A 143 -18.88 10.02 -0.46
CA LEU A 143 -19.28 8.87 0.40
C LEU A 143 -19.97 7.78 -0.43
N ASP A 144 -20.80 8.16 -1.39
CA ASP A 144 -21.41 7.22 -2.35
C ASP A 144 -20.35 6.50 -3.17
N ALA A 145 -19.32 7.22 -3.65
CA ALA A 145 -18.17 6.62 -4.34
C ALA A 145 -17.39 5.66 -3.44
N ALA A 146 -17.24 5.95 -2.14
CA ALA A 146 -16.63 5.03 -1.19
C ALA A 146 -17.45 3.73 -1.04
N GLY A 147 -18.78 3.84 -1.03
CA GLY A 147 -19.68 2.69 -1.04
C GLY A 147 -19.50 1.79 -2.26
N GLU A 148 -19.36 2.35 -3.46
CA GLU A 148 -19.10 1.59 -4.70
C GLU A 148 -17.72 0.89 -4.69
N LEU A 149 -16.69 1.53 -4.13
CA LEU A 149 -15.39 0.89 -3.94
C LEU A 149 -15.49 -0.30 -2.97
N ALA A 150 -16.14 -0.12 -1.82
CA ALA A 150 -16.36 -1.17 -0.85
C ALA A 150 -17.19 -2.33 -1.42
N LYS A 151 -18.23 -2.03 -2.21
CA LYS A 151 -19.05 -3.03 -2.89
C LYS A 151 -18.22 -3.89 -3.87
N THR A 152 -17.27 -3.30 -4.57
CA THR A 152 -16.35 -4.04 -5.44
C THR A 152 -15.56 -5.10 -4.64
N ILE A 153 -15.20 -4.81 -3.39
CA ILE A 153 -14.51 -5.77 -2.50
C ILE A 153 -15.51 -6.82 -1.98
N GLU A 154 -16.70 -6.38 -1.59
CA GLU A 154 -17.78 -7.23 -1.06
C GLU A 154 -18.19 -8.32 -2.07
N ASP A 155 -18.44 -7.94 -3.32
CA ASP A 155 -18.95 -8.82 -4.37
C ASP A 155 -17.92 -9.85 -4.87
N ARG A 156 -16.63 -9.69 -4.54
CA ARG A 156 -15.59 -10.64 -4.99
C ARG A 156 -15.72 -11.99 -4.30
N ASN A 157 -15.73 -13.05 -5.10
CA ASN A 157 -15.52 -14.39 -4.57
C ASN A 157 -14.08 -14.58 -4.06
N LEU A 158 -13.87 -15.57 -3.22
CA LEU A 158 -12.59 -15.79 -2.54
C LEU A 158 -11.40 -15.93 -3.51
N ALA A 159 -11.58 -16.63 -4.63
CA ALA A 159 -10.51 -16.85 -5.61
C ALA A 159 -10.10 -15.54 -6.29
N ALA A 160 -11.07 -14.70 -6.68
CA ALA A 160 -10.82 -13.40 -7.27
C ALA A 160 -10.19 -12.42 -6.23
N ALA A 161 -10.67 -12.46 -4.98
CA ALA A 161 -10.13 -11.65 -3.89
C ALA A 161 -8.66 -12.00 -3.59
N LEU A 162 -8.31 -13.30 -3.51
CA LEU A 162 -6.94 -13.77 -3.32
C LEU A 162 -6.05 -13.46 -4.53
N GLY A 163 -6.50 -13.73 -5.75
CA GLY A 163 -5.74 -13.43 -6.97
C GLY A 163 -5.42 -11.95 -7.11
N SER A 164 -6.41 -11.08 -6.88
CA SER A 164 -6.25 -9.63 -6.86
C SER A 164 -5.29 -9.18 -5.76
N ALA A 165 -5.36 -9.79 -4.57
CA ALA A 165 -4.45 -9.49 -3.47
C ALA A 165 -3.00 -9.94 -3.76
N VAL A 166 -2.79 -11.08 -4.41
CA VAL A 166 -1.45 -11.50 -4.86
C VAL A 166 -0.84 -10.47 -5.79
N ILE A 167 -1.61 -9.96 -6.77
CA ILE A 167 -1.13 -8.92 -7.69
C ILE A 167 -0.83 -7.62 -6.93
N ALA A 168 -1.66 -7.21 -5.98
CA ALA A 168 -1.41 -6.01 -5.17
C ALA A 168 -0.11 -6.11 -4.37
N GLY A 169 0.14 -7.26 -3.73
CA GLY A 169 1.38 -7.51 -2.99
C GLY A 169 2.62 -7.51 -3.89
N LEU A 170 2.50 -8.09 -5.11
CA LEU A 170 3.55 -8.03 -6.13
C LEU A 170 3.85 -6.58 -6.54
N VAL A 171 2.82 -5.78 -6.84
CA VAL A 171 2.96 -4.37 -7.26
C VAL A 171 3.65 -3.54 -6.17
N MET A 172 3.22 -3.65 -4.90
CA MET A 172 3.82 -2.88 -3.81
C MET A 172 5.26 -3.28 -3.51
N THR A 173 5.57 -4.56 -3.58
CA THR A 173 6.94 -5.03 -3.34
C THR A 173 7.87 -4.64 -4.49
N LEU A 174 7.37 -4.68 -5.73
CA LEU A 174 8.09 -4.17 -6.89
C LEU A 174 8.29 -2.65 -6.80
N PHE A 175 7.28 -1.91 -6.36
CA PHE A 175 7.40 -0.47 -6.08
C PHE A 175 8.56 -0.19 -5.12
N THR A 176 8.63 -0.91 -3.99
CA THR A 176 9.71 -0.76 -3.01
C THR A 176 11.10 -1.02 -3.64
N TRP A 177 11.23 -2.06 -4.47
CA TRP A 177 12.47 -2.37 -5.17
C TRP A 177 12.88 -1.24 -6.12
N VAL A 178 11.96 -0.76 -6.96
CA VAL A 178 12.25 0.31 -7.93
C VAL A 178 12.50 1.65 -7.24
N ALA A 179 11.78 1.96 -6.14
CA ALA A 179 12.00 3.17 -5.37
C ALA A 179 13.39 3.26 -4.73
N LEU A 180 14.00 2.10 -4.39
CA LEU A 180 15.40 2.03 -3.95
C LEU A 180 16.40 2.18 -5.11
N ALA A 181 16.00 1.80 -6.33
CA ALA A 181 16.85 1.89 -7.52
C ALA A 181 16.94 3.32 -8.08
N VAL A 182 15.92 4.15 -7.89
CA VAL A 182 15.88 5.51 -8.45
C VAL A 182 16.58 6.52 -7.55
N GLY A 183 17.42 7.38 -8.15
CA GLY A 183 18.31 8.29 -7.43
C GLY A 183 17.74 9.68 -7.13
N SER A 184 16.52 10.03 -7.59
CA SER A 184 15.95 11.36 -7.40
C SER A 184 14.53 11.33 -6.84
N ASP A 185 14.18 12.34 -6.06
CA ASP A 185 12.82 12.46 -5.51
C ASP A 185 11.78 12.67 -6.61
N GLY A 186 12.12 13.38 -7.70
CA GLY A 186 11.25 13.51 -8.86
C GLY A 186 10.90 12.17 -9.51
N ALA A 187 11.88 11.26 -9.66
CA ALA A 187 11.63 9.91 -10.17
C ALA A 187 10.79 9.07 -9.20
N ARG A 188 11.01 9.20 -7.88
CA ARG A 188 10.18 8.54 -6.86
C ARG A 188 8.74 9.03 -6.87
N ILE A 189 8.52 10.35 -7.03
CA ILE A 189 7.18 10.93 -7.17
C ILE A 189 6.49 10.39 -8.42
N ALA A 190 7.15 10.41 -9.57
CA ALA A 190 6.58 9.87 -10.81
C ALA A 190 6.22 8.38 -10.67
N LEU A 191 7.11 7.58 -10.07
CA LEU A 191 6.86 6.17 -9.79
C LEU A 191 5.66 6.00 -8.85
N ALA A 192 5.56 6.79 -7.77
CA ALA A 192 4.46 6.74 -6.81
C ALA A 192 3.10 7.02 -7.49
N LEU A 193 3.04 8.02 -8.38
CA LEU A 193 1.83 8.34 -9.13
C LEU A 193 1.40 7.18 -10.04
N LEU A 194 2.35 6.57 -10.77
CA LEU A 194 2.07 5.43 -11.66
C LEU A 194 1.60 4.20 -10.88
N ILE A 195 2.27 3.88 -9.78
CA ILE A 195 1.93 2.71 -8.95
C ILE A 195 0.61 2.93 -8.22
N GLY A 196 0.32 4.15 -7.78
CA GLY A 196 -0.98 4.48 -7.19
C GLY A 196 -2.13 4.18 -8.15
N PHE A 197 -2.02 4.60 -9.39
CA PHE A 197 -3.00 4.24 -10.43
C PHE A 197 -3.06 2.73 -10.67
N LEU A 198 -1.91 2.05 -10.73
CA LEU A 198 -1.86 0.60 -10.95
C LEU A 198 -2.53 -0.20 -9.82
N LEU A 199 -2.57 0.33 -8.60
CA LEU A 199 -3.28 -0.28 -7.48
C LEU A 199 -4.80 -0.05 -7.57
N LEU A 200 -5.22 1.19 -7.78
CA LEU A 200 -6.63 1.57 -7.69
C LEU A 200 -7.39 1.38 -9.02
N GLY A 201 -6.76 1.66 -10.16
CA GLY A 201 -7.41 1.56 -11.47
C GLY A 201 -8.03 0.19 -11.74
N PRO A 202 -7.31 -0.93 -11.53
CA PRO A 202 -7.87 -2.27 -11.61
C PRO A 202 -8.53 -2.72 -10.30
N SER A 203 -8.72 -1.87 -9.31
CA SER A 203 -9.28 -2.17 -7.98
C SER A 203 -8.57 -3.35 -7.30
N LEU A 204 -7.24 -3.33 -7.23
CA LEU A 204 -6.50 -4.42 -6.59
C LEU A 204 -6.78 -4.51 -5.09
N ASN A 205 -6.87 -5.72 -4.56
CA ASN A 205 -7.17 -5.98 -3.16
C ASN A 205 -5.90 -5.80 -2.30
N HIS A 206 -5.62 -4.55 -1.91
CA HIS A 206 -4.47 -4.20 -1.11
C HIS A 206 -4.87 -4.02 0.37
N ALA A 207 -4.27 -4.77 1.29
CA ALA A 207 -4.66 -4.85 2.69
C ALA A 207 -4.94 -3.48 3.34
N VAL A 208 -3.99 -2.54 3.28
CA VAL A 208 -4.17 -1.22 3.91
C VAL A 208 -5.19 -0.36 3.17
N VAL A 209 -5.21 -0.41 1.83
CA VAL A 209 -6.11 0.43 1.00
C VAL A 209 -7.54 -0.06 1.09
N SER A 210 -7.76 -1.36 0.82
CA SER A 210 -9.10 -1.96 0.85
C SER A 210 -9.74 -1.87 2.24
N PHE A 211 -8.94 -1.95 3.30
CA PHE A 211 -9.44 -1.71 4.65
C PHE A 211 -9.93 -0.27 4.83
N GLY A 212 -9.19 0.71 4.30
CA GLY A 212 -9.61 2.11 4.31
C GLY A 212 -10.93 2.34 3.55
N GLU A 213 -11.06 1.74 2.36
CA GLU A 213 -12.29 1.79 1.55
C GLU A 213 -13.50 1.22 2.32
N MET A 214 -13.34 0.03 2.90
CA MET A 214 -14.37 -0.61 3.72
C MET A 214 -14.74 0.21 4.96
N LEU A 215 -13.75 0.84 5.64
CA LEU A 215 -14.01 1.65 6.83
C LEU A 215 -14.77 2.94 6.50
N ILE A 216 -14.43 3.65 5.42
CA ILE A 216 -15.18 4.85 5.01
C ILE A 216 -16.64 4.45 4.76
N ALA A 217 -16.85 3.39 3.99
CA ALA A 217 -18.21 2.92 3.66
C ALA A 217 -18.98 2.47 4.91
N ALA A 218 -18.33 1.73 5.83
CA ALA A 218 -18.98 1.26 7.06
C ALA A 218 -19.35 2.42 8.00
N PHE A 219 -18.48 3.42 8.18
CA PHE A 219 -18.75 4.55 9.06
C PHE A 219 -19.74 5.54 8.47
N SER A 220 -19.77 5.68 7.13
CA SER A 220 -20.77 6.53 6.44
C SER A 220 -22.12 5.84 6.21
N GLY A 221 -22.22 4.53 6.51
CA GLY A 221 -23.44 3.75 6.28
C GLY A 221 -23.74 3.48 4.80
N THR A 222 -22.72 3.46 3.94
CA THR A 222 -22.86 3.16 2.50
C THR A 222 -22.54 1.70 2.14
N THR A 223 -22.35 0.83 3.13
CA THR A 223 -22.25 -0.63 2.99
C THR A 223 -22.97 -1.33 4.13
N ASP A 224 -23.46 -2.55 3.88
CA ASP A 224 -24.05 -3.44 4.89
C ASP A 224 -23.01 -4.43 5.48
N MET A 225 -21.74 -4.37 5.07
CA MET A 225 -20.70 -5.26 5.59
C MET A 225 -20.55 -5.14 7.10
N GLY A 226 -20.71 -6.26 7.81
CA GLY A 226 -20.46 -6.34 9.25
C GLY A 226 -18.97 -6.46 9.57
N VAL A 227 -18.62 -6.20 10.84
CA VAL A 227 -17.21 -6.24 11.32
C VAL A 227 -16.53 -7.58 11.02
N ALA A 228 -17.24 -8.71 11.16
CA ALA A 228 -16.69 -10.03 10.86
C ALA A 228 -16.36 -10.21 9.38
N GLU A 229 -17.17 -9.66 8.50
CA GLU A 229 -16.92 -9.70 7.06
C GLU A 229 -15.74 -8.82 6.67
N ILE A 230 -15.69 -7.59 7.16
CA ILE A 230 -14.55 -6.68 6.97
C ILE A 230 -13.26 -7.35 7.44
N ALA A 231 -13.25 -7.98 8.62
CA ALA A 231 -12.09 -8.70 9.14
C ALA A 231 -11.69 -9.88 8.24
N PHE A 232 -12.64 -10.63 7.71
CA PHE A 232 -12.38 -11.74 6.79
C PHE A 232 -11.78 -11.25 5.46
N LYS A 233 -12.33 -10.17 4.88
CA LYS A 233 -11.81 -9.55 3.65
C LYS A 233 -10.39 -9.02 3.87
N GLU A 234 -10.14 -8.38 5.02
CA GLU A 234 -8.79 -7.88 5.38
C GLU A 234 -7.77 -9.01 5.53
N VAL A 235 -8.09 -10.09 6.24
CA VAL A 235 -7.22 -11.27 6.35
C VAL A 235 -6.93 -11.86 4.96
N THR A 236 -7.92 -11.93 4.10
CA THR A 236 -7.76 -12.41 2.72
C THR A 236 -6.78 -11.52 1.93
N ALA A 237 -6.89 -10.20 2.07
CA ALA A 237 -5.99 -9.24 1.45
C ALA A 237 -4.56 -9.40 1.98
N ILE A 238 -4.38 -9.49 3.31
CA ILE A 238 -3.07 -9.70 3.95
C ILE A 238 -2.40 -10.97 3.42
N VAL A 239 -3.11 -12.11 3.41
CA VAL A 239 -2.57 -13.40 2.95
C VAL A 239 -2.14 -13.32 1.48
N GLY A 240 -2.97 -12.77 0.61
CA GLY A 240 -2.65 -12.62 -0.80
C GLY A 240 -1.47 -11.65 -1.03
N ASN A 241 -1.45 -10.50 -0.33
CA ASN A 241 -0.34 -9.55 -0.45
C ASN A 241 0.99 -10.15 0.01
N LEU A 242 1.01 -10.93 1.11
CA LEU A 242 2.18 -11.68 1.55
C LEU A 242 2.64 -12.69 0.49
N ALA A 243 1.72 -13.46 -0.07
CA ALA A 243 2.04 -14.43 -1.12
C ALA A 243 2.64 -13.76 -2.37
N GLY A 244 2.07 -12.62 -2.80
CA GLY A 244 2.56 -11.84 -3.94
C GLY A 244 3.92 -11.21 -3.68
N GLY A 245 4.07 -10.51 -2.56
CA GLY A 245 5.28 -9.79 -2.22
C GLY A 245 6.46 -10.70 -1.88
N LEU A 246 6.25 -11.69 -1.02
CA LEU A 246 7.32 -12.61 -0.62
C LEU A 246 7.62 -13.65 -1.69
N GLY A 247 6.56 -14.30 -2.21
CA GLY A 247 6.71 -15.43 -3.12
C GLY A 247 7.20 -15.01 -4.51
N PHE A 248 6.61 -13.98 -5.09
CA PHE A 248 6.94 -13.59 -6.46
C PHE A 248 8.05 -12.55 -6.54
N VAL A 249 8.09 -11.54 -5.70
CA VAL A 249 9.10 -10.46 -5.82
C VAL A 249 10.33 -10.76 -4.96
N THR A 250 10.17 -10.85 -3.63
CA THR A 250 11.34 -10.99 -2.74
C THR A 250 12.14 -12.25 -3.04
N ALA A 251 11.49 -13.40 -3.24
CA ALA A 251 12.16 -14.65 -3.57
C ALA A 251 12.92 -14.57 -4.91
N THR A 252 12.30 -14.00 -5.94
CA THR A 252 12.95 -13.87 -7.26
C THR A 252 14.11 -12.89 -7.23
N ARG A 253 14.04 -11.79 -6.47
CA ARG A 253 15.16 -10.85 -6.30
C ARG A 253 16.34 -11.48 -5.58
N VAL A 254 16.10 -12.30 -4.57
CA VAL A 254 17.16 -13.10 -3.92
C VAL A 254 17.88 -14.01 -4.92
N VAL A 255 17.11 -14.71 -5.77
CA VAL A 255 17.69 -15.60 -6.80
C VAL A 255 18.48 -14.80 -7.84
N GLN A 256 17.92 -13.68 -8.33
CA GLN A 256 18.57 -12.80 -9.30
C GLN A 256 19.95 -12.33 -8.79
N VAL A 257 19.99 -11.75 -7.58
CA VAL A 257 21.23 -11.20 -7.01
C VAL A 257 22.29 -12.28 -6.80
N ARG A 258 21.90 -13.51 -6.41
CA ARG A 258 22.85 -14.63 -6.27
C ARG A 258 23.38 -15.12 -7.61
N GLY A 259 22.54 -15.17 -8.64
CA GLY A 259 22.94 -15.64 -9.98
C GLY A 259 23.92 -14.71 -10.67
N GLU A 260 23.95 -13.42 -10.31
CA GLU A 260 24.88 -12.42 -10.86
C GLU A 260 26.20 -12.31 -10.04
N SER A 261 26.30 -13.04 -8.91
CA SER A 261 27.49 -13.03 -8.04
C SER A 261 28.47 -14.19 -8.32
N GLY A 262 28.17 -15.03 -9.30
CA GLY A 262 29.03 -16.14 -9.78
C GLY A 262 29.60 -15.82 -11.13
#